data_f13c37939c3afe83ac343e6895ad9cd5
#
_entry.id   f13c37939c3afe83ac343e6895ad9cd5
#
_cell.length_a   1.000
_cell.length_b   1.000
_cell.length_c   1.000
_cell.angle_alpha   90.00
_cell.angle_beta   90.00
_cell.angle_gamma   90.00
#
_symmetry.space_group_name_H-M   'P 1'
#
loop_
_entity.id
_entity.type
_entity.pdbx_description
1 polymer ?
#
loop_
_entity_poly.entity_id
_entity_poly.type
_entity_poly.pdbx_seq_one_letter_code
_entity_poly.pdbx_strand_id
1 'polypeptide(L)'
;MKRSAVLAGLLLAACSGEPSESDMRSLVETHTRRTLESQGRGGFKQFEAFRKQGCVDNQSKKPGARQPGQYDCYYAATFAAQAGRQPLTVNGKGRFTRTDKGLAFEDLGAQPR
;
A
#
# COMPACT_ATOMS: atom_id res chain seq x y z
N MET A 1 -28.03 18.16 -8.15
CA MET A 1 -27.77 17.91 -9.54
C MET A 1 -26.31 17.96 -9.89
N LYS A 2 -25.68 19.05 -9.65
CA LYS A 2 -24.27 19.17 -9.99
C LYS A 2 -23.40 18.22 -9.22
N ARG A 3 -23.82 17.89 -8.05
CA ARG A 3 -23.06 16.98 -7.21
C ARG A 3 -22.93 15.59 -7.83
N SER A 4 -23.91 15.23 -8.63
CA SER A 4 -23.86 13.93 -9.27
C SER A 4 -22.67 13.80 -10.21
N ALA A 5 -22.33 14.86 -10.90
CA ALA A 5 -21.21 14.83 -11.81
C ALA A 5 -19.90 14.61 -11.06
N VAL A 6 -19.78 15.26 -9.90
CA VAL A 6 -18.57 15.11 -9.09
C VAL A 6 -18.43 13.66 -8.62
N LEU A 7 -19.52 13.08 -8.18
CA LEU A 7 -19.50 11.71 -7.71
C LEU A 7 -19.13 10.75 -8.83
N ALA A 8 -19.61 11.04 -10.04
CA ALA A 8 -19.28 10.19 -11.17
C ALA A 8 -17.78 10.17 -11.41
N GLY A 9 -17.11 11.30 -11.25
CA GLY A 9 -15.68 11.35 -11.40
C GLY A 9 -14.96 10.50 -10.40
N LEU A 10 -15.42 10.51 -9.16
CA LEU A 10 -14.81 9.68 -8.13
C LEU A 10 -15.00 8.21 -8.43
N LEU A 11 -16.14 7.85 -8.95
CA LEU A 11 -16.39 6.46 -9.30
C LEU A 11 -15.46 5.97 -10.39
N LEU A 12 -15.14 6.83 -11.34
CA LEU A 12 -14.22 6.45 -12.37
C LEU A 12 -12.84 6.14 -11.80
N ALA A 13 -12.38 6.95 -10.86
CA ALA A 13 -11.11 6.69 -10.21
C ALA A 13 -11.14 5.36 -9.49
N ALA A 14 -12.26 5.04 -8.85
CA ALA A 14 -12.38 3.77 -8.14
C ALA A 14 -12.36 2.59 -9.10
N CYS A 15 -12.80 2.78 -10.33
CA CYS A 15 -12.85 1.69 -11.29
C CYS A 15 -11.47 1.24 -11.75
N SER A 16 -10.44 2.05 -11.53
CA SER A 16 -9.10 1.67 -11.93
C SER A 16 -8.59 0.49 -11.12
N GLY A 17 -9.06 0.34 -9.90
CA GLY A 17 -8.60 -0.75 -9.03
C GLY A 17 -7.27 -0.51 -8.37
N GLU A 18 -6.50 0.44 -8.85
CA GLU A 18 -5.20 0.74 -8.27
C GLU A 18 -5.39 1.35 -6.89
N PRO A 19 -4.64 0.87 -5.89
CA PRO A 19 -4.80 1.40 -4.54
C PRO A 19 -4.30 2.84 -4.44
N SER A 20 -4.96 3.62 -3.62
CA SER A 20 -4.53 4.98 -3.36
C SER A 20 -3.38 4.97 -2.36
N GLU A 21 -2.67 6.09 -2.28
CA GLU A 21 -1.61 6.22 -1.30
C GLU A 21 -2.14 6.03 0.11
N SER A 22 -3.32 6.55 0.39
CA SER A 22 -3.94 6.42 1.70
C SER A 22 -4.25 4.96 2.02
N ASP A 23 -4.79 4.23 1.05
CA ASP A 23 -5.08 2.81 1.24
C ASP A 23 -3.81 2.02 1.48
N MET A 24 -2.79 2.29 0.69
CA MET A 24 -1.51 1.61 0.84
C MET A 24 -0.92 1.88 2.20
N ARG A 25 -0.92 3.14 2.62
CA ARG A 25 -0.36 3.52 3.91
C ARG A 25 -1.05 2.77 5.04
N SER A 26 -2.36 2.74 5.03
CA SER A 26 -3.12 2.10 6.09
C SER A 26 -2.79 0.61 6.21
N LEU A 27 -2.72 -0.07 5.08
CA LEU A 27 -2.44 -1.50 5.08
C LEU A 27 -1.00 -1.79 5.49
N VAL A 28 -0.05 -1.00 5.00
CA VAL A 28 1.34 -1.21 5.34
C VAL A 28 1.57 -0.89 6.82
N GLU A 29 0.91 0.13 7.34
CA GLU A 29 1.03 0.45 8.76
C GLU A 29 0.49 -0.69 9.64
N THR A 30 -0.64 -1.25 9.27
CA THR A 30 -1.22 -2.36 10.02
C THR A 30 -0.28 -3.56 9.99
N HIS A 31 0.24 -3.88 8.83
CA HIS A 31 1.17 -5.00 8.68
C HIS A 31 2.43 -4.77 9.51
N THR A 32 2.99 -3.57 9.44
CA THR A 32 4.20 -3.24 10.19
C THR A 32 3.97 -3.34 11.68
N ARG A 33 2.82 -2.83 12.14
CA ARG A 33 2.49 -2.89 13.56
C ARG A 33 2.44 -4.33 14.04
N ARG A 34 1.76 -5.19 13.30
CA ARG A 34 1.62 -6.60 13.68
C ARG A 34 2.97 -7.31 13.68
N THR A 35 3.78 -7.02 12.67
CA THR A 35 5.08 -7.64 12.56
C THR A 35 5.97 -7.24 13.73
N LEU A 36 5.99 -5.96 14.07
CA LEU A 36 6.82 -5.49 15.17
C LEU A 36 6.32 -6.03 16.51
N GLU A 37 5.01 -6.08 16.68
CA GLU A 37 4.44 -6.62 17.92
C GLU A 37 4.80 -8.09 18.09
N SER A 38 4.77 -8.85 17.00
CA SER A 38 5.12 -10.26 17.08
C SER A 38 6.59 -10.48 17.42
N GLN A 39 7.42 -9.47 17.19
CA GLN A 39 8.83 -9.51 17.53
C GLN A 39 9.12 -8.89 18.87
N GLY A 40 8.09 -8.57 19.66
CA GLY A 40 8.28 -7.95 20.95
C GLY A 40 8.61 -6.47 20.88
N ARG A 41 8.34 -5.84 19.76
CA ARG A 41 8.68 -4.42 19.54
C ARG A 41 7.42 -3.59 19.34
N GLY A 42 6.60 -3.54 20.35
CA GLY A 42 5.38 -2.75 20.27
C GLY A 42 5.68 -1.27 20.25
N GLY A 43 4.62 -0.47 20.11
CA GLY A 43 4.74 0.97 20.17
C GLY A 43 4.65 1.67 18.83
N PHE A 44 4.78 0.96 17.74
CA PHE A 44 4.61 1.57 16.43
C PHE A 44 3.14 1.91 16.21
N LYS A 45 2.86 3.14 15.80
CA LYS A 45 1.50 3.57 15.51
C LYS A 45 1.31 3.92 14.05
N GLN A 46 2.20 4.73 13.52
CA GLN A 46 2.07 5.17 12.14
C GLN A 46 3.43 5.65 11.64
N PHE A 47 3.55 5.71 10.31
CA PHE A 47 4.74 6.29 9.71
C PHE A 47 4.69 7.81 9.82
N GLU A 48 5.85 8.41 9.93
CA GLU A 48 5.94 9.85 9.87
C GLU A 48 5.60 10.35 8.47
N ALA A 49 6.03 9.61 7.47
CA ALA A 49 5.75 9.93 6.07
C ALA A 49 5.55 8.64 5.30
N PHE A 50 4.71 8.69 4.31
CA PHE A 50 4.47 7.55 3.43
C PHE A 50 4.22 8.09 2.03
N ARG A 51 4.89 7.49 1.06
CA ARG A 51 4.75 7.95 -0.32
C ARG A 51 4.56 6.75 -1.25
N LYS A 52 3.49 6.79 -2.01
CA LYS A 52 3.28 5.84 -3.08
C LYS A 52 4.20 6.23 -4.24
N GLN A 53 4.99 5.28 -4.72
CA GLN A 53 5.94 5.55 -5.78
C GLN A 53 5.47 5.05 -7.13
N GLY A 54 4.52 4.13 -7.13
CA GLY A 54 3.96 3.65 -8.37
C GLY A 54 3.47 2.23 -8.23
N CYS A 55 2.57 1.84 -9.12
CA CYS A 55 2.01 0.50 -9.13
C CYS A 55 2.09 -0.07 -10.53
N VAL A 56 2.27 -1.38 -10.60
CA VAL A 56 2.24 -2.12 -11.86
C VAL A 56 1.09 -3.09 -11.78
N ASP A 57 0.33 -3.16 -12.83
CA ASP A 57 -0.76 -4.13 -12.92
C ASP A 57 -0.12 -5.51 -12.93
N ASN A 58 -0.46 -6.32 -11.94
CA ASN A 58 0.14 -7.64 -11.82
C ASN A 58 -0.62 -8.61 -12.71
N GLN A 59 -0.28 -8.59 -13.97
CA GLN A 59 -0.88 -9.50 -14.93
C GLN A 59 0.11 -10.58 -15.29
N SER A 60 -0.30 -11.82 -15.09
CA SER A 60 0.52 -12.91 -15.52
C SER A 60 0.67 -12.89 -17.04
N LYS A 61 1.83 -13.26 -17.51
CA LYS A 61 2.05 -13.38 -18.94
C LYS A 61 1.37 -14.61 -19.50
N LYS A 62 0.96 -15.51 -18.65
CA LYS A 62 0.27 -16.71 -19.09
C LYS A 62 -1.21 -16.44 -19.22
N PRO A 63 -1.81 -16.75 -20.35
CA PRO A 63 -3.24 -16.59 -20.50
C PRO A 63 -3.98 -17.36 -19.43
N GLY A 64 -5.00 -16.76 -18.88
CA GLY A 64 -5.82 -17.40 -17.85
C GLY A 64 -5.29 -17.30 -16.45
N ALA A 65 -4.05 -16.87 -16.26
CA ALA A 65 -3.47 -16.72 -14.92
C ALA A 65 -3.57 -15.30 -14.41
N ARG A 66 -4.17 -14.45 -15.18
CA ARG A 66 -4.32 -13.05 -14.84
C ARG A 66 -5.27 -12.87 -13.66
N GLN A 67 -4.91 -11.99 -12.74
CA GLN A 67 -5.71 -11.70 -11.58
C GLN A 67 -6.14 -10.24 -11.60
N PRO A 68 -7.35 -9.94 -12.06
CA PRO A 68 -7.83 -8.56 -12.07
C PRO A 68 -7.82 -7.98 -10.68
N GLY A 69 -7.46 -6.71 -10.58
CA GLY A 69 -7.45 -6.04 -9.30
C GLY A 69 -6.25 -6.32 -8.44
N GLN A 70 -5.23 -6.95 -8.99
CA GLN A 70 -4.00 -7.20 -8.27
C GLN A 70 -2.88 -6.31 -8.81
N TYR A 71 -2.23 -5.59 -7.92
CA TYR A 71 -1.18 -4.63 -8.29
C TYR A 71 0.03 -4.81 -7.41
N ASP A 72 1.21 -4.75 -8.00
CA ASP A 72 2.46 -4.69 -7.24
C ASP A 72 2.86 -3.23 -7.18
N CYS A 73 2.93 -2.70 -5.97
CA CYS A 73 3.16 -1.28 -5.76
C CYS A 73 4.43 -1.04 -4.98
N TYR A 74 5.05 0.08 -5.27
CA TYR A 74 6.28 0.51 -4.62
C TYR A 74 5.97 1.70 -3.73
N TYR A 75 6.63 1.77 -2.59
CA TYR A 75 6.38 2.85 -1.64
C TYR A 75 7.62 3.13 -0.82
N ALA A 76 7.64 4.32 -0.24
CA ALA A 76 8.65 4.72 0.72
C ALA A 76 7.95 5.05 2.02
N ALA A 77 8.34 4.37 3.09
CA ALA A 77 7.74 4.54 4.40
C ALA A 77 8.81 5.03 5.37
N THR A 78 8.54 6.14 6.05
CA THR A 78 9.51 6.74 6.95
C THR A 78 9.05 6.58 8.39
N PHE A 79 9.88 5.95 9.20
CA PHE A 79 9.64 5.84 10.64
C PHE A 79 10.05 7.13 11.30
N ALA A 80 9.29 7.54 12.31
CA ALA A 80 9.61 8.76 13.03
C ALA A 80 10.98 8.66 13.68
N ALA A 81 11.67 9.78 13.71
CA ALA A 81 12.95 9.85 14.37
C ALA A 81 12.78 9.60 15.86
N GLN A 82 13.70 8.86 16.42
CA GLN A 82 13.76 8.65 17.86
C GLN A 82 14.90 9.47 18.44
N ALA A 83 14.88 9.66 19.74
CA ALA A 83 15.88 10.47 20.39
C ALA A 83 17.27 10.01 20.00
N GLY A 84 18.08 10.92 19.50
CA GLY A 84 19.44 10.63 19.12
C GLY A 84 19.61 9.89 17.81
N ARG A 85 18.52 9.69 17.06
CA ARG A 85 18.59 8.95 15.81
C ARG A 85 17.88 9.71 14.71
N GLN A 86 18.28 9.42 13.48
CA GLN A 86 17.65 10.02 12.33
C GLN A 86 16.45 9.18 11.91
N PRO A 87 15.51 9.80 11.19
CA PRO A 87 14.39 9.02 10.64
C PRO A 87 14.90 7.94 9.70
N LEU A 88 14.20 6.82 9.69
CA LEU A 88 14.56 5.70 8.82
C LEU A 88 13.51 5.58 7.74
N THR A 89 13.94 5.60 6.49
CA THR A 89 13.05 5.39 5.37
C THR A 89 13.30 4.01 4.77
N VAL A 90 12.23 3.26 4.60
CA VAL A 90 12.27 1.94 4.00
C VAL A 90 11.56 2.00 2.66
N ASN A 91 12.24 1.54 1.62
CA ASN A 91 11.65 1.46 0.28
C ASN A 91 11.17 0.03 0.09
N GLY A 92 9.87 -0.12 0.08
CA GLY A 92 9.26 -1.42 0.05
C GLY A 92 8.46 -1.69 -1.20
N LYS A 93 8.10 -2.95 -1.35
CA LYS A 93 7.28 -3.42 -2.44
C LYS A 93 6.18 -4.30 -1.87
N GLY A 94 4.96 -4.10 -2.30
CA GLY A 94 3.86 -4.88 -1.80
C GLY A 94 2.87 -5.22 -2.88
N ARG A 95 2.18 -6.33 -2.69
CA ARG A 95 1.13 -6.76 -3.60
C ARG A 95 -0.22 -6.43 -2.98
N PHE A 96 -1.00 -5.68 -3.70
CA PHE A 96 -2.32 -5.24 -3.24
C PHE A 96 -3.37 -5.88 -4.12
N THR A 97 -4.30 -6.60 -3.50
CA THR A 97 -5.32 -7.34 -4.23
C THR A 97 -6.69 -6.92 -3.75
N ARG A 98 -7.57 -6.58 -4.66
CA ARG A 98 -8.95 -6.28 -4.32
C ARG A 98 -9.70 -7.57 -4.14
N THR A 99 -10.41 -7.67 -3.02
CA THR A 99 -11.21 -8.84 -2.72
C THR A 99 -12.61 -8.39 -2.34
N ASP A 100 -13.50 -9.34 -2.13
CA ASP A 100 -14.84 -9.04 -1.67
C ASP A 100 -14.84 -8.28 -0.36
N LYS A 101 -13.83 -8.51 0.44
CA LYS A 101 -13.75 -7.93 1.78
C LYS A 101 -12.93 -6.66 1.81
N GLY A 102 -12.47 -6.19 0.67
CA GLY A 102 -11.68 -5.00 0.59
C GLY A 102 -10.31 -5.28 0.00
N LEU A 103 -9.37 -4.43 0.34
CA LEU A 103 -8.03 -4.52 -0.22
C LEU A 103 -7.13 -5.32 0.70
N ALA A 104 -6.45 -6.31 0.14
CA ALA A 104 -5.51 -7.14 0.89
C ALA A 104 -4.09 -6.76 0.52
N PHE A 105 -3.15 -6.98 1.45
CA PHE A 105 -1.76 -6.60 1.27
C PHE A 105 -0.85 -7.77 1.57
N GLU A 106 0.14 -7.96 0.72
CA GLU A 106 1.20 -8.95 0.93
C GLU A 106 2.54 -8.25 0.76
N ASP A 107 3.40 -8.39 1.76
CA ASP A 107 4.72 -7.76 1.74
C ASP A 107 5.64 -8.57 0.80
N LEU A 108 6.20 -7.90 -0.18
CA LEU A 108 7.11 -8.53 -1.12
C LEU A 108 8.58 -8.18 -0.84
N GLY A 109 8.83 -7.46 0.25
CA GLY A 109 10.18 -7.15 0.65
C GLY A 109 10.68 -5.82 0.13
N ALA A 110 11.99 -5.67 0.10
CA ALA A 110 12.61 -4.43 -0.32
C ALA A 110 12.55 -4.30 -1.84
N GLN A 111 12.61 -3.06 -2.29
CA GLN A 111 12.64 -2.80 -3.72
C GLN A 111 13.97 -3.27 -4.29
N PRO A 112 13.98 -3.73 -5.53
CA PRO A 112 15.23 -4.05 -6.20
C PRO A 112 16.01 -2.77 -6.46
N ARG A 113 17.31 -2.91 -6.50
CA ARG A 113 18.19 -1.77 -6.75
C ARG A 113 18.46 -1.59 -8.22
#